data_e9c7ce0bcf2789ef36b117eacf019bf1
#
_entry.id   e9c7ce0bcf2789ef36b117eacf019bf1
#
_cell.length_a   1.000
_cell.length_b   1.000
_cell.length_c   1.000
_cell.angle_alpha   90.00
_cell.angle_beta   90.00
_cell.angle_gamma   90.00
#
_symmetry.space_group_name_H-M   'P 1'
#
loop_
_entity.id
_entity.type
_entity.pdbx_description
1 polymer ?
#
loop_
_entity_poly.entity_id
_entity_poly.type
_entity_poly.pdbx_seq_one_letter_code
_entity_poly.pdbx_strand_id
1 'polypeptide(L)'
;MDWNVVAQYLPLFEKAAWLTLRLGLAGIALAIVIGLVCALVQYYKVPVLRRVVGFYIQLSRNTPLLVQLFFIYYGLPKIGIRTDAAVCGIAGLAFLGGSYMAEAFRSGLESIELIQTESAYSLGMDRMQTMRYVILPQAMSTSVPAFVANVIFLLKVKRLPLRGKLSAAPTADG
;
A
#
# COMPACT_ATOMS: atom_id res chain seq x y z
N MET A 1 18.61 12.06 32.87
CA MET A 1 17.79 11.11 32.07
C MET A 1 17.31 10.07 33.08
N ASP A 2 16.02 10.14 33.47
CA ASP A 2 15.49 9.30 34.54
C ASP A 2 15.11 7.91 33.99
N TRP A 3 15.95 6.94 34.25
CA TRP A 3 15.77 5.55 33.86
C TRP A 3 14.45 4.95 34.34
N ASN A 4 13.93 5.42 35.49
CA ASN A 4 12.65 5.00 36.04
C ASN A 4 11.47 5.39 35.15
N VAL A 5 11.52 6.59 34.56
CA VAL A 5 10.50 7.05 33.61
C VAL A 5 10.54 6.21 32.32
N VAL A 6 11.73 5.92 31.81
CA VAL A 6 11.89 5.05 30.63
C VAL A 6 11.31 3.66 30.88
N ALA A 7 11.62 3.05 32.02
CA ALA A 7 11.13 1.72 32.38
C ALA A 7 9.61 1.67 32.56
N GLN A 8 8.99 2.74 33.06
CA GLN A 8 7.55 2.84 33.26
C GLN A 8 6.79 2.91 31.91
N TYR A 9 7.34 3.60 30.92
CA TYR A 9 6.69 3.77 29.60
C TYR A 9 7.08 2.69 28.59
N LEU A 10 8.11 1.88 28.83
CA LEU A 10 8.58 0.84 27.93
C LEU A 10 7.47 -0.15 27.49
N PRO A 11 6.62 -0.68 28.41
CA PRO A 11 5.55 -1.59 28.03
C PRO A 11 4.48 -0.95 27.14
N LEU A 12 4.26 0.36 27.29
CA LEU A 12 3.32 1.11 26.46
C LEU A 12 3.89 1.30 25.04
N PHE A 13 5.18 1.59 24.93
CA PHE A 13 5.89 1.66 23.66
C PHE A 13 5.89 0.33 22.91
N GLU A 14 6.12 -0.78 23.61
CA GLU A 14 6.10 -2.12 23.03
C GLU A 14 4.72 -2.45 22.46
N LYS A 15 3.66 -2.24 23.22
CA LYS A 15 2.27 -2.45 22.76
C LYS A 15 1.93 -1.56 21.55
N ALA A 16 2.33 -0.29 21.58
CA ALA A 16 2.10 0.63 20.47
C ALA A 16 2.90 0.25 19.23
N ALA A 17 4.14 -0.19 19.39
CA ALA A 17 4.99 -0.66 18.30
C ALA A 17 4.41 -1.93 17.66
N TRP A 18 3.97 -2.90 18.47
CA TRP A 18 3.35 -4.13 17.99
C TRP A 18 2.05 -3.87 17.25
N LEU A 19 1.17 -3.02 17.78
CA LEU A 19 -0.05 -2.60 17.10
C LEU A 19 0.27 -1.92 15.76
N THR A 20 1.24 -1.02 15.76
CA THR A 20 1.69 -0.33 14.55
C THR A 20 2.20 -1.32 13.50
N LEU A 21 3.00 -2.29 13.90
CA LEU A 21 3.54 -3.31 13.00
C LEU A 21 2.41 -4.16 12.39
N ARG A 22 1.49 -4.65 13.20
CA ARG A 22 0.34 -5.46 12.76
C ARG A 22 -0.54 -4.71 11.74
N LEU A 23 -0.94 -3.47 12.08
CA LEU A 23 -1.77 -2.65 11.18
C LEU A 23 -1.01 -2.30 9.90
N GLY A 24 0.32 -2.05 10.00
CA GLY A 24 1.18 -1.78 8.85
C GLY A 24 1.26 -2.97 7.91
N LEU A 25 1.55 -4.14 8.44
CA LEU A 25 1.64 -5.37 7.64
C LEU A 25 0.30 -5.71 6.96
N ALA A 26 -0.82 -5.57 7.68
CA ALA A 26 -2.14 -5.79 7.10
C ALA A 26 -2.43 -4.80 5.95
N GLY A 27 -2.15 -3.51 6.15
CA GLY A 27 -2.33 -2.49 5.11
C GLY A 27 -1.43 -2.72 3.89
N ILE A 28 -0.16 -3.11 4.11
CA ILE A 28 0.78 -3.41 3.03
C ILE A 28 0.36 -4.69 2.28
N ALA A 29 -0.08 -5.74 2.98
CA ALA A 29 -0.55 -6.96 2.33
C ALA A 29 -1.74 -6.68 1.40
N LEU A 30 -2.72 -5.90 1.88
CA LEU A 30 -3.84 -5.45 1.05
C LEU A 30 -3.40 -4.57 -0.11
N ALA A 31 -2.45 -3.66 0.11
CA ALA A 31 -1.88 -2.80 -0.93
C ALA A 31 -1.23 -3.62 -2.06
N ILE A 32 -0.51 -4.69 -1.71
CA ILE A 32 0.11 -5.59 -2.68
C ILE A 32 -0.95 -6.27 -3.55
N VAL A 33 -1.99 -6.83 -2.91
CA VAL A 33 -3.08 -7.51 -3.63
C VAL A 33 -3.82 -6.54 -4.56
N ILE A 34 -4.22 -5.37 -4.04
CA ILE A 34 -4.89 -4.33 -4.83
C ILE A 34 -3.99 -3.88 -5.99
N GLY A 35 -2.71 -3.62 -5.70
CA GLY A 35 -1.74 -3.19 -6.70
C GLY A 35 -1.54 -4.20 -7.81
N LEU A 36 -1.41 -5.48 -7.49
CA LEU A 36 -1.26 -6.54 -8.49
C LEU A 36 -2.51 -6.65 -9.38
N VAL A 37 -3.71 -6.66 -8.80
CA VAL A 37 -4.97 -6.69 -9.57
C VAL A 37 -5.06 -5.49 -10.50
N CYS A 38 -4.78 -4.28 -10.00
CA CYS A 38 -4.81 -3.06 -10.80
C CYS A 38 -3.78 -3.09 -11.95
N ALA A 39 -2.57 -3.58 -11.69
CA ALA A 39 -1.53 -3.71 -12.71
C ALA A 39 -1.94 -4.69 -13.81
N LEU A 40 -2.50 -5.85 -13.45
CA LEU A 40 -2.99 -6.83 -14.42
C LEU A 40 -4.14 -6.28 -15.27
N VAL A 41 -5.10 -5.58 -14.68
CA VAL A 41 -6.19 -4.91 -15.41
C VAL A 41 -5.65 -3.91 -16.43
N GLN A 42 -4.63 -3.14 -16.06
CA GLN A 42 -3.99 -2.18 -16.97
C GLN A 42 -3.18 -2.87 -18.07
N TYR A 43 -2.43 -3.91 -17.72
CA TYR A 43 -1.61 -4.69 -18.67
C TYR A 43 -2.47 -5.37 -19.74
N TYR A 44 -3.54 -6.05 -19.33
CA TYR A 44 -4.48 -6.68 -20.27
C TYR A 44 -5.39 -5.70 -21.00
N LYS A 45 -5.28 -4.40 -20.73
CA LYS A 45 -6.06 -3.33 -21.38
C LYS A 45 -7.57 -3.57 -21.33
N VAL A 46 -8.08 -4.14 -20.23
CA VAL A 46 -9.51 -4.44 -20.06
C VAL A 46 -10.32 -3.15 -20.23
N PRO A 47 -11.19 -3.04 -21.25
CA PRO A 47 -11.94 -1.82 -21.50
C PRO A 47 -12.77 -1.45 -20.28
N VAL A 48 -13.13 -0.21 -20.06
CA VAL A 48 -13.83 0.32 -18.88
C VAL A 48 -13.02 0.18 -17.56
N LEU A 49 -12.65 -1.06 -17.13
CA LEU A 49 -11.87 -1.26 -15.91
C LEU A 49 -10.53 -0.51 -15.94
N ARG A 50 -9.85 -0.48 -17.07
CA ARG A 50 -8.60 0.28 -17.23
C ARG A 50 -8.79 1.77 -16.92
N ARG A 51 -9.93 2.36 -17.32
CA ARG A 51 -10.24 3.77 -17.05
C ARG A 51 -10.51 3.99 -15.57
N VAL A 52 -11.30 3.11 -14.95
CA VAL A 52 -11.62 3.18 -13.51
C VAL A 52 -10.36 3.03 -12.66
N VAL A 53 -9.53 2.02 -12.96
CA VAL A 53 -8.25 1.80 -12.27
C VAL A 53 -7.29 2.97 -12.49
N GLY A 54 -7.21 3.52 -13.70
CA GLY A 54 -6.41 4.71 -14.00
C GLY A 54 -6.85 5.92 -13.18
N PHE A 55 -8.15 6.16 -13.08
CA PHE A 55 -8.72 7.22 -12.24
C PHE A 55 -8.39 7.00 -10.75
N TYR A 56 -8.57 5.78 -10.25
CA TYR A 56 -8.21 5.43 -8.88
C TYR A 56 -6.73 5.72 -8.58
N ILE A 57 -5.81 5.28 -9.45
CA ILE A 57 -4.38 5.49 -9.26
C ILE A 57 -4.04 6.98 -9.23
N GLN A 58 -4.58 7.76 -10.17
CA GLN A 58 -4.35 9.20 -10.22
C GLN A 58 -4.92 9.90 -8.99
N LEU A 59 -6.17 9.60 -8.61
CA LEU A 59 -6.82 10.18 -7.43
C LEU A 59 -6.01 9.87 -6.17
N SER A 60 -5.66 8.61 -5.96
CA SER A 60 -4.95 8.16 -4.77
C SER A 60 -3.56 8.79 -4.64
N ARG A 61 -2.79 8.86 -5.72
CA ARG A 61 -1.42 9.41 -5.70
C ARG A 61 -1.38 10.95 -5.61
N ASN A 62 -2.40 11.63 -6.13
CA ASN A 62 -2.48 13.09 -6.10
C ASN A 62 -3.18 13.64 -4.84
N THR A 63 -3.74 12.77 -4.00
CA THR A 63 -4.38 13.18 -2.75
C THR A 63 -3.48 12.82 -1.57
N PRO A 64 -3.15 13.79 -0.68
CA PRO A 64 -2.37 13.50 0.52
C PRO A 64 -3.04 12.45 1.40
N LEU A 65 -2.25 11.51 1.97
CA LEU A 65 -2.79 10.45 2.83
C LEU A 65 -3.65 11.01 3.97
N LEU A 66 -3.24 12.13 4.55
CA LEU A 66 -3.99 12.75 5.66
C LEU A 66 -5.41 13.09 5.24
N VAL A 67 -5.59 13.66 4.04
CA VAL A 67 -6.91 13.99 3.49
C VAL A 67 -7.74 12.72 3.26
N GLN A 68 -7.12 11.67 2.73
CA GLN A 68 -7.78 10.36 2.56
C GLN A 68 -8.25 9.79 3.90
N LEU A 69 -7.39 9.83 4.93
CA LEU A 69 -7.73 9.37 6.27
C LEU A 69 -8.86 10.20 6.91
N PHE A 70 -8.85 11.53 6.74
CA PHE A 70 -9.94 12.39 7.21
C PHE A 70 -11.26 12.04 6.52
N PHE A 71 -11.23 11.80 5.21
CA PHE A 71 -12.42 11.42 4.47
C PHE A 71 -12.96 10.05 4.93
N ILE A 72 -12.09 9.06 5.13
CA ILE A 72 -12.47 7.74 5.62
C ILE A 72 -13.03 7.84 7.05
N TYR A 73 -12.33 8.53 7.95
CA TYR A 73 -12.68 8.57 9.36
C TYR A 73 -13.93 9.41 9.68
N TYR A 74 -14.11 10.54 9.00
CA TYR A 74 -15.22 11.48 9.25
C TYR A 74 -16.32 11.41 8.18
N GLY A 75 -15.99 11.01 6.95
CA GLY A 75 -16.93 10.95 5.84
C GLY A 75 -17.78 9.67 5.87
N LEU A 76 -17.17 8.49 6.07
CA LEU A 76 -17.90 7.22 6.07
C LEU A 76 -18.99 7.12 7.14
N PRO A 77 -18.80 7.60 8.39
CA PRO A 77 -19.87 7.58 9.39
C PRO A 77 -21.11 8.37 9.00
N LYS A 78 -20.95 9.43 8.18
CA LYS A 78 -22.10 10.24 7.70
C LYS A 78 -23.02 9.48 6.74
N ILE A 79 -22.49 8.44 6.07
CA ILE A 79 -23.28 7.54 5.21
C ILE A 79 -23.63 6.21 5.90
N GLY A 80 -23.50 6.16 7.24
CA GLY A 80 -23.88 5.01 8.06
C GLY A 80 -22.79 3.95 8.27
N ILE A 81 -21.61 4.10 7.68
CA ILE A 81 -20.49 3.15 7.80
C ILE A 81 -19.58 3.60 8.95
N ARG A 82 -19.82 3.08 10.15
CA ARG A 82 -18.95 3.33 11.31
C ARG A 82 -17.79 2.33 11.32
N THR A 83 -16.57 2.85 11.28
CA THR A 83 -15.34 2.06 11.30
C THR A 83 -14.46 2.47 12.47
N ASP A 84 -13.74 1.51 13.03
CA ASP A 84 -12.72 1.78 14.04
C ASP A 84 -11.49 2.49 13.41
N ALA A 85 -10.77 3.26 14.23
CA ALA A 85 -9.58 3.99 13.80
C ALA A 85 -8.50 3.07 13.21
N ALA A 86 -8.39 1.82 13.69
CA ALA A 86 -7.48 0.83 13.15
C ALA A 86 -7.87 0.41 11.72
N VAL A 87 -9.15 0.17 11.48
CA VAL A 87 -9.69 -0.17 10.16
C VAL A 87 -9.51 0.99 9.19
N CYS A 88 -9.77 2.23 9.63
CA CYS A 88 -9.52 3.43 8.81
C CYS A 88 -8.04 3.55 8.43
N GLY A 89 -7.13 3.27 9.36
CA GLY A 89 -5.69 3.28 9.10
C GLY A 89 -5.27 2.21 8.07
N ILE A 90 -5.78 0.99 8.20
CA ILE A 90 -5.53 -0.10 7.24
C ILE A 90 -6.10 0.28 5.86
N ALA A 91 -7.35 0.76 5.81
CA ALA A 91 -8.01 1.13 4.56
C ALA A 91 -7.28 2.27 3.84
N GLY A 92 -6.86 3.32 4.55
CA GLY A 92 -6.09 4.41 3.97
C GLY A 92 -4.72 3.97 3.44
N LEU A 93 -4.01 3.11 4.20
CA LEU A 93 -2.75 2.52 3.75
C LEU A 93 -2.93 1.61 2.54
N ALA A 94 -3.99 0.79 2.53
CA ALA A 94 -4.30 -0.11 1.42
C ALA A 94 -4.69 0.69 0.17
N PHE A 95 -5.47 1.76 0.33
CA PHE A 95 -5.90 2.62 -0.77
C PHE A 95 -4.72 3.37 -1.40
N LEU A 96 -3.91 4.05 -0.59
CA LEU A 96 -2.71 4.74 -1.08
C LEU A 96 -1.65 3.75 -1.56
N GLY A 97 -1.33 2.76 -0.74
CA GLY A 97 -0.32 1.76 -1.05
C GLY A 97 -0.64 0.95 -2.30
N GLY A 98 -1.92 0.60 -2.49
CA GLY A 98 -2.39 -0.12 -3.67
C GLY A 98 -2.08 0.62 -4.97
N SER A 99 -2.23 1.94 -5.01
CA SER A 99 -1.91 2.76 -6.18
C SER A 99 -0.40 2.80 -6.49
N TYR A 100 0.45 2.88 -5.45
CA TYR A 100 1.91 2.81 -5.63
C TYR A 100 2.39 1.42 -6.06
N MET A 101 1.81 0.36 -5.47
CA MET A 101 2.10 -1.02 -5.87
C MET A 101 1.63 -1.33 -7.29
N ALA A 102 0.47 -0.81 -7.70
CA ALA A 102 -0.03 -0.94 -9.06
C ALA A 102 0.95 -0.38 -10.09
N GLU A 103 1.52 0.78 -9.81
CA GLU A 103 2.50 1.42 -10.68
C GLU A 103 3.84 0.64 -10.71
N ALA A 104 4.30 0.15 -9.55
CA ALA A 104 5.50 -0.67 -9.48
C ALA A 104 5.36 -1.98 -10.28
N PHE A 105 4.25 -2.69 -10.11
CA PHE A 105 3.98 -3.92 -10.87
C PHE A 105 3.78 -3.64 -12.36
N ARG A 106 3.07 -2.56 -12.72
CA ARG A 106 2.87 -2.16 -14.12
C ARG A 106 4.22 -1.87 -14.79
N SER A 107 5.08 -1.11 -14.14
CA SER A 107 6.43 -0.81 -14.64
C SER A 107 7.25 -2.09 -14.84
N GLY A 108 7.18 -3.03 -13.89
CA GLY A 108 7.83 -4.33 -14.02
C GLY A 108 7.30 -5.16 -15.19
N LEU A 109 5.95 -5.20 -15.37
CA LEU A 109 5.35 -5.91 -16.49
C LEU A 109 5.70 -5.28 -17.84
N GLU A 110 5.76 -3.96 -17.93
CA GLU A 110 6.10 -3.22 -19.15
C GLU A 110 7.61 -3.25 -19.47
N SER A 111 8.47 -3.59 -18.50
CA SER A 111 9.91 -3.73 -18.71
C SER A 111 10.30 -5.04 -19.41
N ILE A 112 9.38 -6.01 -19.53
CA ILE A 112 9.65 -7.28 -20.19
C ILE A 112 9.62 -7.08 -21.70
N GLU A 113 10.72 -7.43 -22.35
CA GLU A 113 10.84 -7.30 -23.81
C GLU A 113 9.84 -8.18 -24.55
N LEU A 114 9.31 -7.67 -25.64
CA LEU A 114 8.31 -8.35 -26.48
C LEU A 114 8.82 -9.71 -26.98
N ILE A 115 10.12 -9.80 -27.25
CA ILE A 115 10.79 -11.04 -27.70
C ILE A 115 10.58 -12.22 -26.74
N GLN A 116 10.48 -11.96 -25.42
CA GLN A 116 10.19 -12.99 -24.43
C GLN A 116 8.81 -13.60 -24.62
N THR A 117 7.84 -12.73 -24.92
CA THR A 117 6.45 -13.16 -25.18
C THR A 117 6.33 -13.91 -26.50
N GLU A 118 7.00 -13.43 -27.54
CA GLU A 118 7.02 -14.07 -28.85
C GLU A 118 7.70 -15.42 -28.82
N SER A 119 8.82 -15.54 -28.10
CA SER A 119 9.52 -16.80 -27.91
C SER A 119 8.65 -17.83 -27.18
N ALA A 120 7.93 -17.41 -26.13
CA ALA A 120 7.02 -18.28 -25.40
C ALA A 120 5.88 -18.80 -26.31
N TYR A 121 5.30 -17.95 -27.14
CA TYR A 121 4.28 -18.35 -28.13
C TYR A 121 4.84 -19.30 -29.19
N SER A 122 6.09 -19.10 -29.63
CA SER A 122 6.76 -19.99 -30.58
C SER A 122 6.99 -21.40 -30.02
N LEU A 123 7.10 -21.52 -28.68
CA LEU A 123 7.15 -22.79 -27.96
C LEU A 123 5.76 -23.41 -27.69
N GLY A 124 4.68 -22.82 -28.23
CA GLY A 124 3.32 -23.31 -28.08
C GLY A 124 2.63 -22.94 -26.76
N MET A 125 3.20 -22.03 -25.98
CA MET A 125 2.58 -21.58 -24.73
C MET A 125 1.36 -20.69 -25.02
N ASP A 126 0.27 -20.92 -24.28
CA ASP A 126 -0.89 -20.04 -24.30
C ASP A 126 -0.63 -18.73 -23.52
N ARG A 127 -1.58 -17.78 -23.59
CA ARG A 127 -1.46 -16.47 -22.89
C ARG A 127 -1.31 -16.62 -21.39
N MET A 128 -2.01 -17.55 -20.78
CA MET A 128 -1.97 -17.76 -19.33
C MET A 128 -0.64 -18.41 -18.90
N GLN A 129 -0.17 -19.39 -19.66
CA GLN A 129 1.11 -20.04 -19.46
C GLN A 129 2.26 -19.04 -19.62
N THR A 130 2.25 -18.25 -20.69
CA THR A 130 3.24 -17.19 -20.94
C THR A 130 3.27 -16.18 -19.79
N MET A 131 2.09 -15.72 -19.34
CA MET A 131 2.00 -14.79 -18.20
C MET A 131 2.56 -15.41 -16.94
N ARG A 132 2.16 -16.65 -16.61
CA ARG A 132 2.48 -17.30 -15.34
C ARG A 132 3.94 -17.74 -15.23
N TYR A 133 4.49 -18.28 -16.33
CA TYR A 133 5.81 -18.92 -16.31
C TYR A 133 6.94 -18.04 -16.86
N VAL A 134 6.64 -17.07 -17.70
CA VAL A 134 7.66 -16.24 -18.36
C VAL A 134 7.57 -14.79 -17.88
N ILE A 135 6.43 -14.12 -18.03
CA ILE A 135 6.31 -12.69 -17.79
C ILE A 135 6.28 -12.36 -16.30
N LEU A 136 5.38 -13.00 -15.54
CA LEU A 136 5.15 -12.64 -14.13
C LEU A 136 6.41 -12.85 -13.26
N PRO A 137 7.17 -13.96 -13.35
CA PRO A 137 8.38 -14.13 -12.56
C PRO A 137 9.44 -13.05 -12.85
N GLN A 138 9.64 -12.70 -14.12
CA GLN A 138 10.60 -11.68 -14.53
C GLN A 138 10.11 -10.29 -14.09
N ALA A 139 8.83 -9.95 -14.32
CA ALA A 139 8.24 -8.70 -13.91
C ALA A 139 8.30 -8.49 -12.38
N MET A 140 8.08 -9.53 -11.60
CA MET A 140 8.23 -9.46 -10.15
C MET A 140 9.67 -9.15 -9.75
N SER A 141 10.65 -9.81 -10.37
CA SER A 141 12.08 -9.57 -10.11
C SER A 141 12.46 -8.12 -10.41
N THR A 142 12.06 -7.58 -11.55
CA THR A 142 12.33 -6.18 -11.94
C THR A 142 11.57 -5.16 -11.09
N SER A 143 10.41 -5.55 -10.52
CA SER A 143 9.62 -4.67 -9.63
C SER A 143 10.17 -4.60 -8.20
N VAL A 144 11.04 -5.52 -7.77
CA VAL A 144 11.51 -5.60 -6.38
C VAL A 144 12.10 -4.29 -5.86
N PRO A 145 12.96 -3.54 -6.56
CA PRO A 145 13.50 -2.28 -6.04
C PRO A 145 12.41 -1.24 -5.78
N ALA A 146 11.49 -1.06 -6.71
CA ALA A 146 10.35 -0.13 -6.57
C ALA A 146 9.39 -0.60 -5.46
N PHE A 147 9.16 -1.89 -5.35
CA PHE A 147 8.35 -2.50 -4.30
C PHE A 147 8.94 -2.22 -2.91
N VAL A 148 10.22 -2.49 -2.71
CA VAL A 148 10.90 -2.24 -1.42
C VAL A 148 10.87 -0.75 -1.07
N ALA A 149 11.12 0.14 -2.02
CA ALA A 149 11.04 1.58 -1.81
C ALA A 149 9.62 2.01 -1.37
N ASN A 150 8.57 1.48 -1.99
CA ASN A 150 7.19 1.78 -1.65
C ASN A 150 6.79 1.22 -0.26
N VAL A 151 7.24 0.01 0.09
CA VAL A 151 7.03 -0.56 1.43
C VAL A 151 7.68 0.32 2.50
N ILE A 152 8.92 0.74 2.29
CA ILE A 152 9.63 1.64 3.21
C ILE A 152 8.90 2.98 3.33
N PHE A 153 8.43 3.54 2.21
CA PHE A 153 7.64 4.77 2.20
C PHE A 153 6.36 4.62 3.03
N LEU A 154 5.58 3.58 2.83
CA LEU A 154 4.35 3.32 3.57
C LEU A 154 4.59 3.13 5.08
N LEU A 155 5.68 2.49 5.46
CA LEU A 155 6.08 2.35 6.87
C LEU A 155 6.46 3.70 7.49
N LYS A 156 7.13 4.58 6.75
CA LYS A 156 7.50 5.92 7.21
C LYS A 156 6.29 6.84 7.37
N VAL A 157 5.36 6.80 6.42
CA VAL A 157 4.14 7.62 6.41
C VAL A 157 3.28 7.36 7.65
N LYS A 158 3.25 6.13 8.15
CA LYS A 158 2.50 5.75 9.35
C LYS A 158 3.01 6.42 10.64
N ARG A 159 4.23 6.94 10.68
CA ARG A 159 4.79 7.62 11.86
C ARG A 159 4.24 9.04 12.09
N LEU A 160 3.64 9.67 11.08
CA LEU A 160 3.15 11.04 11.17
C LEU A 160 1.99 11.25 12.16
N PRO A 161 0.94 10.39 12.24
CA PRO A 161 -0.18 10.60 13.16
C PRO A 161 0.18 10.33 14.64
N LEU A 162 1.23 9.57 14.93
CA LEU A 162 1.67 9.30 16.31
C LEU A 162 2.38 10.50 16.93
N ARG A 163 3.04 11.34 16.14
CA ARG A 163 3.74 12.54 16.62
C ARG A 163 2.77 13.60 17.15
N GLY A 164 1.58 13.73 16.56
CA GLY A 164 0.54 14.64 17.03
C GLY A 164 -0.05 14.25 18.39
N LYS A 165 -0.17 12.95 18.69
CA LYS A 165 -0.66 12.47 19.98
C LYS A 165 0.37 12.59 21.09
N LEU A 166 1.66 12.48 20.79
CA LEU A 166 2.74 12.67 21.75
C LEU A 166 2.98 14.13 22.12
N SER A 167 2.67 15.07 21.18
CA SER A 167 2.73 16.52 21.45
C SER A 167 1.52 17.04 22.23
N ALA A 168 0.43 16.29 22.30
CA ALA A 168 -0.79 16.63 23.05
C ALA A 168 -0.86 16.00 24.45
N ALA A 169 0.24 15.38 24.93
CA ALA A 169 0.34 14.98 26.33
C ALA A 169 0.35 16.26 27.19
N PRO A 170 -0.55 16.40 28.18
CA PRO A 170 -0.55 17.55 29.07
C PRO A 170 0.80 17.66 29.75
N THR A 171 1.42 18.82 29.62
CA THR A 171 2.57 19.19 30.44
C THR A 171 2.12 19.11 31.90
N ALA A 172 2.72 18.23 32.65
CA ALA A 172 2.51 18.16 34.11
C ALA A 172 3.24 19.36 34.76
N ASP A 173 2.62 20.52 34.59
CA ASP A 173 2.95 21.74 35.35
C ASP A 173 1.64 22.30 35.91
N GLY A 174 1.40 21.94 37.17
CA GLY A 174 0.32 22.42 38.04
C GLY A 174 0.46 21.88 39.42
#